data_16d714978bca0a43e1b1db2a21c0f5e5
#
_entry.id   16d714978bca0a43e1b1db2a21c0f5e5
#
_cell.length_a   1.000
_cell.length_b   1.000
_cell.length_c   1.000
_cell.angle_alpha   90.00
_cell.angle_beta   90.00
_cell.angle_gamma   90.00
#
_symmetry.space_group_name_H-M   'P 1'
#
loop_
_entity.id
_entity.type
_entity.pdbx_description
1 polymer ?
#
loop_
_entity_poly.entity_id
_entity_poly.type
_entity_poly.pdbx_seq_one_letter_code
_entity_poly.pdbx_strand_id
1 'polypeptide(L)'
;MIRTLAVVAALALPIPGASYDENGERFCLAQNIYFESANQSFAGRLAVANVVMNRVEDAQFPNSVCEVVYQAEWEENWKGNMLPVKNRCQFSWFCDGLSDLPTDSTTWMESLHIADQVLWGEYKDITEGSLWYHSDAVNPYWSKHLELVTQIDNHLFYN
;
A
#
# COMPACT_ATOMS: atom_id res chain seq x y z
N MET A 1 -1.92 -60.92 -19.22
CA MET A 1 -1.27 -60.08 -18.21
C MET A 1 -1.63 -58.62 -18.50
N ILE A 2 -2.57 -58.07 -17.73
CA ILE A 2 -3.05 -56.71 -17.90
C ILE A 2 -2.23 -55.84 -16.94
N ARG A 3 -1.40 -54.93 -17.46
CA ARG A 3 -0.64 -53.94 -16.67
C ARG A 3 -1.56 -52.77 -16.38
N THR A 4 -1.96 -52.63 -15.14
CA THR A 4 -2.67 -51.48 -14.64
C THR A 4 -1.70 -50.32 -14.52
N LEU A 5 -1.84 -49.28 -15.36
CA LEU A 5 -1.14 -48.00 -15.20
C LEU A 5 -1.80 -47.23 -14.06
N ALA A 6 -1.09 -47.08 -12.96
CA ALA A 6 -1.49 -46.18 -11.88
C ALA A 6 -1.33 -44.74 -12.36
N VAL A 7 -2.42 -44.00 -12.55
CA VAL A 7 -2.42 -42.57 -12.74
C VAL A 7 -2.10 -41.93 -11.39
N VAL A 8 -0.89 -41.43 -11.24
CA VAL A 8 -0.51 -40.58 -10.09
C VAL A 8 -1.16 -39.20 -10.33
N ALA A 9 -2.27 -38.94 -9.67
CA ALA A 9 -2.82 -37.60 -9.60
C ALA A 9 -1.85 -36.73 -8.83
N ALA A 10 -1.17 -35.80 -9.51
CA ALA A 10 -0.39 -34.76 -8.87
C ALA A 10 -1.39 -33.87 -8.10
N LEU A 11 -1.40 -33.99 -6.78
CA LEU A 11 -2.06 -33.05 -5.90
C LEU A 11 -1.31 -31.72 -6.05
N ALA A 12 -1.91 -30.77 -6.76
CA ALA A 12 -1.46 -29.40 -6.76
C ALA A 12 -1.60 -28.88 -5.32
N LEU A 13 -0.46 -28.66 -4.67
CA LEU A 13 -0.44 -27.99 -3.38
C LEU A 13 -0.99 -26.58 -3.58
N PRO A 14 -1.89 -26.09 -2.71
CA PRO A 14 -2.36 -24.72 -2.79
C PRO A 14 -1.15 -23.79 -2.64
N ILE A 15 -1.01 -22.86 -3.58
CA ILE A 15 -0.01 -21.79 -3.50
C ILE A 15 -0.39 -20.94 -2.28
N PRO A 16 0.46 -20.81 -1.24
CA PRO A 16 0.17 -19.95 -0.11
C PRO A 16 0.02 -18.51 -0.63
N GLY A 17 -1.13 -17.88 -0.39
CA GLY A 17 -1.39 -16.49 -0.72
C GLY A 17 -2.33 -16.21 -1.89
N ALA A 18 -3.02 -17.20 -2.47
CA ALA A 18 -3.90 -17.02 -3.63
C ALA A 18 -5.37 -16.74 -3.27
N SER A 19 -5.68 -16.03 -2.19
CA SER A 19 -7.02 -15.49 -1.94
C SER A 19 -6.94 -13.97 -1.77
N TYR A 20 -6.66 -13.27 -2.84
CA TYR A 20 -6.83 -11.81 -2.88
C TYR A 20 -8.29 -11.53 -3.26
N ASP A 21 -9.11 -11.19 -2.27
CA ASP A 21 -10.38 -10.54 -2.54
C ASP A 21 -10.12 -9.06 -2.87
N GLU A 22 -11.13 -8.37 -3.39
CA GLU A 22 -11.02 -6.95 -3.74
C GLU A 22 -10.76 -6.05 -2.52
N ASN A 23 -10.92 -6.58 -1.31
CA ASN A 23 -10.68 -5.91 -0.03
C ASN A 23 -9.41 -6.41 0.67
N GLY A 24 -8.60 -7.22 -0.01
CA GLY A 24 -7.37 -7.77 0.54
C GLY A 24 -6.21 -6.78 0.53
N GLU A 25 -5.13 -7.15 1.21
CA GLU A 25 -3.88 -6.38 1.36
C GLU A 25 -3.35 -5.85 0.01
N ARG A 26 -3.46 -6.65 -1.04
CA ARG A 26 -3.08 -6.29 -2.41
C ARG A 26 -3.84 -5.08 -2.93
N PHE A 27 -5.17 -5.09 -2.76
CA PHE A 27 -6.03 -4.01 -3.23
C PHE A 27 -5.73 -2.71 -2.47
N CYS A 28 -5.64 -2.78 -1.15
CA CYS A 28 -5.33 -1.63 -0.30
C CYS A 28 -3.98 -1.01 -0.67
N LEU A 29 -2.93 -1.83 -0.85
CA LEU A 29 -1.60 -1.35 -1.23
C LEU A 29 -1.62 -0.71 -2.62
N ALA A 30 -2.23 -1.37 -3.61
CA ALA A 30 -2.33 -0.85 -4.97
C ALA A 30 -3.12 0.47 -5.03
N GLN A 31 -4.19 0.58 -4.26
CA GLN A 31 -4.99 1.80 -4.18
C GLN A 31 -4.16 2.96 -3.61
N ASN A 32 -3.38 2.71 -2.55
CA ASN A 32 -2.49 3.74 -2.01
C ASN A 32 -1.40 4.15 -3.00
N ILE A 33 -0.75 3.20 -3.68
CA ILE A 33 0.22 3.49 -4.75
C ILE A 33 -0.41 4.36 -5.84
N TYR A 34 -1.62 4.01 -6.27
CA TYR A 34 -2.35 4.72 -7.32
C TYR A 34 -2.60 6.18 -6.94
N PHE A 35 -3.17 6.45 -5.77
CA PHE A 35 -3.55 7.80 -5.39
C PHE A 35 -2.39 8.67 -4.92
N GLU A 36 -1.39 8.07 -4.28
CA GLU A 36 -0.22 8.81 -3.75
C GLU A 36 0.86 9.09 -4.79
N SER A 37 0.99 8.23 -5.81
CA SER A 37 2.18 8.26 -6.67
C SER A 37 1.94 7.94 -8.14
N ALA A 38 0.71 8.08 -8.65
CA ALA A 38 0.37 7.80 -10.06
C ALA A 38 1.27 8.53 -11.08
N ASN A 39 1.72 9.74 -10.75
CA ASN A 39 2.57 10.59 -11.59
C ASN A 39 4.08 10.40 -11.35
N GLN A 40 4.47 9.48 -10.46
CA GLN A 40 5.86 9.19 -10.15
C GLN A 40 6.44 8.13 -11.09
N SER A 41 7.77 8.02 -11.09
CA SER A 41 8.47 6.90 -11.72
C SER A 41 8.13 5.57 -11.03
N PHE A 42 8.58 4.46 -11.62
CA PHE A 42 8.48 3.15 -10.96
C PHE A 42 9.12 3.17 -9.56
N ALA A 43 10.29 3.80 -9.42
CA ALA A 43 10.98 3.91 -8.13
C ALA A 43 10.19 4.72 -7.11
N GLY A 44 9.56 5.83 -7.51
CA GLY A 44 8.71 6.63 -6.63
C GLY A 44 7.48 5.86 -6.14
N ARG A 45 6.84 5.09 -7.02
CA ARG A 45 5.71 4.22 -6.66
C ARG A 45 6.12 3.08 -5.74
N LEU A 46 7.28 2.46 -6.00
CA LEU A 46 7.84 1.43 -5.12
C LEU A 46 8.18 2.00 -3.74
N ALA A 47 8.74 3.20 -3.68
CA ALA A 47 9.07 3.86 -2.41
C ALA A 47 7.83 4.12 -1.54
N VAL A 48 6.72 4.56 -2.14
CA VAL A 48 5.44 4.72 -1.42
C VAL A 48 4.95 3.39 -0.87
N ALA A 49 5.03 2.31 -1.66
CA ALA A 49 4.68 0.97 -1.19
C ALA A 49 5.58 0.49 -0.03
N ASN A 50 6.89 0.75 -0.12
CA ASN A 50 7.84 0.39 0.94
C ASN A 50 7.50 1.06 2.28
N VAL A 51 7.13 2.36 2.27
CA VAL A 51 6.72 3.04 3.52
C VAL A 51 5.50 2.38 4.14
N VAL A 52 4.51 1.95 3.35
CA VAL A 52 3.36 1.20 3.90
C VAL A 52 3.82 -0.09 4.57
N MET A 53 4.69 -0.86 3.92
CA MET A 53 5.21 -2.11 4.49
C MET A 53 6.06 -1.87 5.74
N ASN A 54 6.92 -0.84 5.74
CA ASN A 54 7.72 -0.47 6.92
C ASN A 54 6.83 -0.13 8.11
N ARG A 55 5.71 0.58 7.87
CA ARG A 55 4.72 0.87 8.91
C ARG A 55 4.05 -0.38 9.45
N VAL A 56 3.70 -1.34 8.58
CA VAL A 56 3.11 -2.63 9.02
C VAL A 56 4.06 -3.38 9.96
N GLU A 57 5.37 -3.26 9.75
CA GLU A 57 6.40 -3.89 10.57
C GLU A 57 6.75 -3.10 11.85
N ASP A 58 6.39 -1.82 11.91
CA ASP A 58 6.69 -0.94 13.04
C ASP A 58 5.57 -0.95 14.09
N ALA A 59 5.92 -1.12 15.36
CA ALA A 59 4.97 -1.22 16.47
C ALA A 59 4.14 0.05 16.74
N GLN A 60 4.50 1.20 16.14
CA GLN A 60 3.76 2.45 16.25
C GLN A 60 2.53 2.50 15.33
N PHE A 61 2.45 1.59 14.36
CA PHE A 61 1.40 1.55 13.34
C PHE A 61 0.57 0.27 13.44
N PRO A 62 -0.59 0.22 12.76
CA PRO A 62 -1.35 -1.01 12.59
C PRO A 62 -0.51 -2.10 11.90
N ASN A 63 -0.83 -3.37 12.16
CA ASN A 63 -0.06 -4.51 11.68
C ASN A 63 -0.62 -5.16 10.39
N SER A 64 -1.47 -4.45 9.66
CA SER A 64 -1.96 -4.87 8.34
C SER A 64 -1.92 -3.72 7.34
N VAL A 65 -1.75 -4.04 6.06
CA VAL A 65 -1.65 -3.04 5.00
C VAL A 65 -2.93 -2.19 4.93
N CYS A 66 -4.10 -2.84 4.94
CA CYS A 66 -5.36 -2.12 4.86
C CYS A 66 -5.57 -1.17 6.05
N GLU A 67 -5.21 -1.58 7.26
CA GLU A 67 -5.34 -0.71 8.44
C GLU A 67 -4.35 0.47 8.40
N VAL A 68 -3.14 0.27 7.88
CA VAL A 68 -2.18 1.36 7.65
C VAL A 68 -2.69 2.32 6.59
N VAL A 69 -3.21 1.81 5.47
CA VAL A 69 -3.68 2.63 4.34
C VAL A 69 -4.92 3.45 4.73
N TYR A 70 -5.87 2.84 5.42
CA TYR A 70 -7.13 3.50 5.81
C TYR A 70 -7.11 4.08 7.23
N GLN A 71 -5.93 4.29 7.79
CA GLN A 71 -5.78 4.91 9.11
C GLN A 71 -6.35 6.33 9.10
N ALA A 72 -7.35 6.60 9.96
CA ALA A 72 -8.09 7.85 10.01
C ALA A 72 -8.65 8.12 11.41
N GLU A 73 -9.07 9.36 11.63
CA GLU A 73 -10.04 9.66 12.68
C GLU A 73 -11.45 9.33 12.16
N TRP A 74 -12.29 8.71 13.00
CA TRP A 74 -13.62 8.24 12.61
C TRP A 74 -14.70 8.91 13.42
N GLU A 75 -15.82 9.25 12.79
CA GLU A 75 -17.02 9.78 13.46
C GLU A 75 -18.27 8.99 13.06
N GLU A 76 -19.21 8.86 13.99
CA GLU A 76 -20.49 8.23 13.73
C GLU A 76 -21.48 9.28 13.20
N ASN A 77 -22.09 9.00 12.05
CA ASN A 77 -23.14 9.84 11.50
C ASN A 77 -24.50 9.56 12.17
N TRP A 78 -25.49 10.40 11.87
CA TRP A 78 -26.84 10.28 12.43
C TRP A 78 -27.57 8.96 12.10
N LYS A 79 -27.08 8.16 11.16
CA LYS A 79 -27.59 6.82 10.80
C LYS A 79 -26.85 5.69 11.52
N GLY A 80 -25.88 5.98 12.37
CA GLY A 80 -25.04 4.99 13.03
C GLY A 80 -23.88 4.44 12.18
N ASN A 81 -23.58 5.04 11.03
CA ASN A 81 -22.45 4.62 10.20
C ASN A 81 -21.19 5.37 10.61
N MET A 82 -20.08 4.62 10.75
CA MET A 82 -18.74 5.20 10.93
C MET A 82 -18.23 5.74 9.60
N LEU A 83 -17.82 7.01 9.59
CA LEU A 83 -17.23 7.67 8.43
C LEU A 83 -15.89 8.29 8.82
N PRO A 84 -14.89 8.30 7.90
CA PRO A 84 -13.64 8.99 8.17
C PRO A 84 -13.88 10.51 8.22
N VAL A 85 -13.29 11.16 9.22
CA VAL A 85 -13.34 12.61 9.36
C VAL A 85 -12.56 13.27 8.24
N LYS A 86 -13.19 14.21 7.55
CA LYS A 86 -12.59 14.89 6.39
C LYS A 86 -11.23 15.51 6.75
N ASN A 87 -10.21 15.24 5.91
CA ASN A 87 -8.83 15.71 6.04
C ASN A 87 -8.13 15.25 7.35
N ARG A 88 -8.58 14.14 7.95
CA ARG A 88 -7.99 13.54 9.15
C ARG A 88 -7.54 12.10 8.93
N CYS A 89 -7.06 11.81 7.71
CA CYS A 89 -6.55 10.51 7.31
C CYS A 89 -5.03 10.55 7.18
N GLN A 90 -4.40 9.39 7.37
CA GLN A 90 -2.97 9.23 7.18
C GLN A 90 -2.58 9.49 5.72
N PHE A 91 -3.37 8.97 4.78
CA PHE A 91 -3.30 9.28 3.35
C PHE A 91 -4.49 10.14 2.97
N SER A 92 -4.21 11.35 2.47
CA SER A 92 -5.24 12.40 2.31
C SER A 92 -6.35 12.02 1.34
N TRP A 93 -6.04 11.23 0.30
CA TRP A 93 -7.00 10.80 -0.70
C TRP A 93 -8.18 10.03 -0.12
N PHE A 94 -7.97 9.29 0.98
CA PHE A 94 -9.01 8.45 1.60
C PHE A 94 -10.16 9.26 2.24
N CYS A 95 -9.93 10.51 2.61
CA CYS A 95 -10.96 11.34 3.23
C CYS A 95 -11.00 12.79 2.72
N ASP A 96 -10.59 13.02 1.48
CA ASP A 96 -10.68 14.32 0.81
C ASP A 96 -12.10 14.63 0.30
N GLY A 97 -12.97 13.62 0.24
CA GLY A 97 -14.36 13.69 -0.22
C GLY A 97 -14.51 13.46 -1.72
N LEU A 98 -13.47 13.00 -2.39
CA LEU A 98 -13.50 12.57 -3.79
C LEU A 98 -13.76 11.06 -3.87
N SER A 99 -13.81 10.53 -5.10
CA SER A 99 -14.00 9.10 -5.31
C SER A 99 -12.68 8.36 -5.17
N ASP A 100 -12.67 7.29 -4.38
CA ASP A 100 -11.53 6.38 -4.17
C ASP A 100 -11.47 5.26 -5.21
N LEU A 101 -12.19 5.39 -6.34
CA LEU A 101 -12.16 4.42 -7.43
C LEU A 101 -11.09 4.81 -8.45
N PRO A 102 -10.11 3.92 -8.74
CA PRO A 102 -9.15 4.13 -9.81
C PRO A 102 -9.85 4.24 -11.16
N THR A 103 -9.57 5.29 -11.92
CA THR A 103 -10.21 5.56 -13.23
C THR A 103 -9.29 5.30 -14.41
N ASP A 104 -7.97 5.38 -14.24
CA ASP A 104 -6.99 5.03 -15.27
C ASP A 104 -6.57 3.58 -15.14
N SER A 105 -6.96 2.76 -16.12
CA SER A 105 -6.73 1.31 -16.10
C SER A 105 -5.24 0.94 -16.19
N THR A 106 -4.44 1.70 -16.93
CA THR A 106 -3.00 1.42 -17.07
C THR A 106 -2.28 1.65 -15.76
N THR A 107 -2.45 2.83 -15.16
CA THR A 107 -1.86 3.16 -13.86
C THR A 107 -2.34 2.21 -12.77
N TRP A 108 -3.61 1.79 -12.81
CA TRP A 108 -4.15 0.82 -11.88
C TRP A 108 -3.47 -0.55 -11.99
N MET A 109 -3.31 -1.07 -13.21
CA MET A 109 -2.63 -2.36 -13.44
C MET A 109 -1.16 -2.31 -13.02
N GLU A 110 -0.46 -1.20 -13.26
CA GLU A 110 0.91 -1.00 -12.78
C GLU A 110 0.97 -0.96 -11.24
N SER A 111 0.02 -0.29 -10.59
CA SER A 111 -0.08 -0.24 -9.13
C SER A 111 -0.33 -1.62 -8.53
N LEU A 112 -1.21 -2.42 -9.14
CA LEU A 112 -1.45 -3.82 -8.75
C LEU A 112 -0.18 -4.68 -8.92
N HIS A 113 0.55 -4.49 -10.01
CA HIS A 113 1.81 -5.21 -10.25
C HIS A 113 2.85 -4.89 -9.18
N ILE A 114 3.04 -3.60 -8.85
CA ILE A 114 3.99 -3.20 -7.80
C ILE A 114 3.55 -3.77 -6.45
N ALA A 115 2.25 -3.70 -6.12
CA ALA A 115 1.73 -4.27 -4.88
C ALA A 115 2.00 -5.78 -4.78
N ASP A 116 1.79 -6.54 -5.85
CA ASP A 116 2.12 -7.97 -5.89
C ASP A 116 3.60 -8.22 -5.58
N GLN A 117 4.49 -7.54 -6.28
CA GLN A 117 5.93 -7.74 -6.15
C GLN A 117 6.44 -7.36 -4.75
N VAL A 118 5.90 -6.31 -4.15
CA VAL A 118 6.25 -5.89 -2.79
C VAL A 118 5.74 -6.90 -1.76
N LEU A 119 4.48 -7.33 -1.85
CA LEU A 119 3.89 -8.31 -0.93
C LEU A 119 4.56 -9.69 -1.02
N TRP A 120 5.08 -10.06 -2.18
CA TRP A 120 5.83 -11.31 -2.37
C TRP A 120 7.32 -11.20 -1.96
N GLY A 121 7.78 -9.99 -1.61
CA GLY A 121 9.17 -9.75 -1.21
C GLY A 121 10.17 -9.77 -2.37
N GLU A 122 9.70 -9.57 -3.61
CA GLU A 122 10.56 -9.54 -4.81
C GLU A 122 11.40 -8.26 -4.88
N TYR A 123 10.89 -7.15 -4.35
CA TYR A 123 11.60 -5.87 -4.30
C TYR A 123 12.07 -5.56 -2.89
N LYS A 124 13.35 -5.15 -2.79
CA LYS A 124 13.91 -4.65 -1.54
C LYS A 124 13.35 -3.24 -1.25
N ASP A 125 13.30 -2.91 0.04
CA ASP A 125 13.02 -1.55 0.47
C ASP A 125 14.12 -0.59 0.00
N ILE A 126 13.72 0.39 -0.83
CA ILE A 126 14.61 1.44 -1.35
C ILE A 126 14.54 2.72 -0.53
N THR A 127 13.71 2.74 0.52
CA THR A 127 13.54 3.87 1.45
C THR A 127 14.32 3.69 2.76
N GLU A 128 15.09 2.60 2.89
CA GLU A 128 15.94 2.29 4.04
C GLU A 128 15.17 2.32 5.37
N GLY A 129 13.96 1.78 5.39
CA GLY A 129 13.12 1.70 6.58
C GLY A 129 12.30 2.95 6.87
N SER A 130 12.23 3.92 5.96
CA SER A 130 11.51 5.17 6.19
C SER A 130 10.04 4.95 6.51
N LEU A 131 9.54 5.70 7.49
CA LEU A 131 8.16 5.64 7.98
C LEU A 131 7.33 6.86 7.57
N TRP A 132 7.96 7.95 7.16
CA TRP A 132 7.30 9.20 6.76
C TRP A 132 7.85 9.70 5.44
N TYR A 133 7.00 10.38 4.69
CA TYR A 133 7.42 11.13 3.51
C TYR A 133 6.50 12.32 3.25
N HIS A 134 6.98 13.26 2.46
CA HIS A 134 6.19 14.35 1.89
C HIS A 134 6.74 14.73 0.52
N SER A 135 5.91 15.41 -0.28
CA SER A 135 6.35 16.00 -1.54
C SER A 135 7.30 17.20 -1.28
N ASP A 136 8.29 17.39 -2.14
CA ASP A 136 9.21 18.54 -2.11
C ASP A 136 8.51 19.90 -2.31
N ALA A 137 7.25 19.89 -2.77
CA ALA A 137 6.40 21.08 -2.88
C ALA A 137 5.90 21.63 -1.53
N VAL A 138 6.03 20.85 -0.44
CA VAL A 138 5.57 21.22 0.90
C VAL A 138 6.70 21.09 1.92
N ASN A 139 6.56 21.77 3.06
CA ASN A 139 7.55 21.71 4.14
C ASN A 139 6.80 21.56 5.48
N PRO A 140 6.33 20.35 5.81
CA PRO A 140 5.57 20.10 7.02
C PRO A 140 6.45 20.29 8.26
N TYR A 141 5.85 20.81 9.35
CA TYR A 141 6.59 21.10 10.58
C TYR A 141 7.32 19.87 11.15
N TRP A 142 6.71 18.70 11.05
CA TRP A 142 7.27 17.47 11.59
C TRP A 142 8.58 17.05 10.90
N SER A 143 8.79 17.37 9.62
CA SER A 143 10.01 16.98 8.88
C SER A 143 11.29 17.59 9.46
N LYS A 144 11.18 18.69 10.24
CA LYS A 144 12.32 19.31 10.93
C LYS A 144 12.79 18.52 12.14
N HIS A 145 12.03 17.55 12.58
CA HIS A 145 12.29 16.74 13.79
C HIS A 145 12.66 15.30 13.45
N LEU A 146 12.69 14.95 12.18
CA LEU A 146 13.03 13.63 11.67
C LEU A 146 14.30 13.68 10.83
N GLU A 147 14.97 12.54 10.70
CA GLU A 147 16.14 12.39 9.86
C GLU A 147 15.72 12.18 8.40
N LEU A 148 16.21 13.01 7.49
CA LEU A 148 16.06 12.81 6.05
C LEU A 148 16.95 11.65 5.62
N VAL A 149 16.32 10.57 5.14
CA VAL A 149 17.00 9.35 4.68
C VAL A 149 17.37 9.47 3.21
N THR A 150 16.37 9.72 2.36
CA THR A 150 16.55 9.77 0.90
C THR A 150 15.50 10.63 0.22
N GLN A 151 15.78 11.02 -1.02
CA GLN A 151 14.80 11.59 -1.93
C GLN A 151 14.67 10.72 -3.17
N ILE A 152 13.44 10.37 -3.54
CA ILE A 152 13.12 9.60 -4.75
C ILE A 152 12.03 10.37 -5.49
N ASP A 153 12.31 10.73 -6.74
CA ASP A 153 11.51 11.68 -7.52
C ASP A 153 11.28 12.99 -6.72
N ASN A 154 10.03 13.38 -6.52
CA ASN A 154 9.68 14.56 -5.75
C ASN A 154 9.22 14.26 -4.31
N HIS A 155 9.49 13.06 -3.79
CA HIS A 155 9.22 12.68 -2.41
C HIS A 155 10.50 12.61 -1.58
N LEU A 156 10.45 13.19 -0.37
CA LEU A 156 11.48 13.12 0.65
C LEU A 156 11.06 12.15 1.74
N PHE A 157 11.93 11.19 2.07
CA PHE A 157 11.66 10.08 3.00
C PHE A 157 12.45 10.24 4.29
N TYR A 158 11.83 9.91 5.45
CA TYR A 158 12.34 10.20 6.78
C TYR A 158 12.16 9.04 7.76
N ASN A 159 13.06 9.05 8.78
CA ASN A 159 12.99 8.23 10.00
C ASN A 159 13.00 9.08 11.27
#